data_b9dc71b93591b995abbaa373819fb7ae
#
_entry.id   b9dc71b93591b995abbaa373819fb7ae
#
_cell.length_a   1.000
_cell.length_b   1.000
_cell.length_c   1.000
_cell.angle_alpha   90.00
_cell.angle_beta   90.00
_cell.angle_gamma   90.00
#
_symmetry.space_group_name_H-M   'P 1'
#
loop_
_entity.id
_entity.type
_entity.pdbx_description
1 polymer ?
#
loop_
_entity_poly.entity_id
_entity_poly.type
_entity_poly.pdbx_seq_one_letter_code
_entity_poly.pdbx_strand_id
1 'polypeptide(L)'
;FRAIVFRDGDEVRLGSRGGKDLARYFPELVEAIRRELPERVVVDGEIVVPREIDGRTRLDWDALSERIHPADSRVQMLAEKTPSMFVGFDLLTHSGTDFMNEPFAARRAKLLEVMVGGDRCQITSTTDDTATAQDWFQRFEGAGLDGVIAKKLDSVYLPNKREMVKIKHAR
;
A
#
# COMPACT_ATOMS: atom_id res chain seq x y z
N PHE A 1 -7.04 -0.65 -3.22
CA PHE A 1 -7.49 -1.58 -2.17
C PHE A 1 -6.46 -1.65 -1.06
N ARG A 2 -6.91 -1.49 0.18
CA ARG A 2 -6.04 -1.79 1.32
C ARG A 2 -5.69 -3.27 1.32
N ALA A 3 -4.42 -3.56 1.49
CA ALA A 3 -3.94 -4.94 1.53
C ALA A 3 -2.76 -5.08 2.49
N ILE A 4 -2.71 -6.22 3.15
CA ILE A 4 -1.54 -6.63 3.91
C ILE A 4 -0.75 -7.60 3.04
N VAL A 5 0.48 -7.24 2.71
CA VAL A 5 1.40 -8.09 1.96
C VAL A 5 2.11 -9.03 2.94
N PHE A 6 1.98 -10.33 2.68
CA PHE A 6 2.74 -11.38 3.35
C PHE A 6 3.71 -11.97 2.36
N ARG A 7 4.99 -11.90 2.64
CA ARG A 7 5.99 -12.62 1.86
C ARG A 7 6.81 -13.53 2.76
N ASP A 8 6.89 -14.80 2.38
CA ASP A 8 7.77 -15.79 2.99
C ASP A 8 8.40 -16.64 1.88
N GLY A 9 9.66 -16.35 1.55
CA GLY A 9 10.32 -16.95 0.41
C GLY A 9 9.59 -16.64 -0.90
N ASP A 10 9.19 -17.66 -1.63
CA ASP A 10 8.42 -17.50 -2.88
C ASP A 10 6.91 -17.31 -2.65
N GLU A 11 6.43 -17.60 -1.44
CA GLU A 11 5.02 -17.44 -1.10
C GLU A 11 4.69 -15.96 -0.89
N VAL A 12 3.68 -15.49 -1.61
CA VAL A 12 3.16 -14.11 -1.50
C VAL A 12 1.66 -14.17 -1.35
N ARG A 13 1.14 -13.47 -0.35
CA ARG A 13 -0.30 -13.26 -0.15
C ARG A 13 -0.59 -11.78 -0.06
N LEU A 14 -1.75 -11.40 -0.59
CA LEU A 14 -2.27 -10.04 -0.54
C LEU A 14 -3.60 -10.08 0.20
N GLY A 15 -3.54 -9.96 1.53
CA GLY A 15 -4.72 -10.07 2.39
C GLY A 15 -5.60 -8.83 2.30
N SER A 16 -6.84 -9.00 1.82
CA SER A 16 -7.82 -7.92 1.78
C SER A 16 -8.40 -7.64 3.16
N ARG A 17 -9.11 -6.52 3.28
CA ARG A 17 -9.82 -6.13 4.50
C ARG A 17 -10.83 -7.19 4.96
N GLY A 18 -11.46 -7.92 4.03
CA GLY A 18 -12.40 -8.99 4.30
C GLY A 18 -11.75 -10.36 4.51
N GLY A 19 -10.43 -10.45 4.55
CA GLY A 19 -9.69 -11.69 4.75
C GLY A 19 -9.47 -12.54 3.51
N LYS A 20 -9.82 -12.04 2.33
CA LYS A 20 -9.55 -12.72 1.06
C LYS A 20 -8.14 -12.48 0.58
N ASP A 21 -7.53 -13.50 -0.04
CA ASP A 21 -6.26 -13.34 -0.73
C ASP A 21 -6.52 -12.82 -2.15
N LEU A 22 -5.99 -11.62 -2.44
CA LEU A 22 -6.13 -10.97 -3.75
C LEU A 22 -5.00 -11.30 -4.71
N ALA A 23 -4.04 -12.15 -4.34
CA ALA A 23 -2.83 -12.40 -5.13
C ALA A 23 -3.13 -12.86 -6.56
N ARG A 24 -4.15 -13.70 -6.76
CA ARG A 24 -4.53 -14.20 -8.09
C ARG A 24 -4.93 -13.10 -9.08
N TYR A 25 -5.40 -11.97 -8.58
CA TYR A 25 -5.85 -10.85 -9.42
C TYR A 25 -4.73 -9.89 -9.80
N PHE A 26 -3.58 -9.99 -9.15
CA PHE A 26 -2.43 -9.08 -9.34
C PHE A 26 -1.12 -9.85 -9.55
N PRO A 27 -1.04 -10.70 -10.59
CA PRO A 27 0.15 -11.53 -10.81
C PRO A 27 1.43 -10.70 -11.03
N GLU A 28 1.32 -9.55 -11.69
CA GLU A 28 2.44 -8.65 -11.88
C GLU A 28 2.96 -8.07 -10.56
N LEU A 29 2.06 -7.80 -9.62
CA LEU A 29 2.42 -7.30 -8.30
C LEU A 29 3.08 -8.38 -7.45
N VAL A 30 2.59 -9.62 -7.51
CA VAL A 30 3.19 -10.77 -6.83
C VAL A 30 4.65 -10.93 -7.27
N GLU A 31 4.93 -10.86 -8.56
CA GLU A 31 6.29 -10.93 -9.09
C GLU A 31 7.15 -9.74 -8.62
N ALA A 32 6.58 -8.53 -8.60
CA ALA A 32 7.28 -7.35 -8.12
C ALA A 32 7.62 -7.47 -6.62
N ILE A 33 6.71 -7.99 -5.81
CA ILE A 33 6.96 -8.22 -4.38
C ILE A 33 8.11 -9.18 -4.16
N ARG A 34 8.20 -10.25 -4.96
CA ARG A 34 9.34 -11.18 -4.88
C ARG A 34 10.67 -10.53 -5.23
N ARG A 35 10.69 -9.56 -6.15
CA ARG A 35 11.91 -8.84 -6.53
C ARG A 35 12.29 -7.73 -5.57
N GLU A 36 11.30 -7.01 -5.03
CA GLU A 36 11.49 -5.69 -4.43
C GLU A 36 11.37 -5.67 -2.91
N LEU A 37 10.69 -6.63 -2.31
CA LEU A 37 10.54 -6.71 -0.86
C LEU A 37 11.50 -7.73 -0.23
N PRO A 38 11.80 -7.57 1.09
CA PRO A 38 12.57 -8.58 1.81
C PRO A 38 11.93 -9.96 1.76
N GLU A 39 12.74 -11.01 1.90
CA GLU A 39 12.32 -12.40 1.77
C GLU A 39 11.26 -12.82 2.80
N ARG A 40 11.27 -12.23 4.00
CA ARG A 40 10.29 -12.50 5.07
C ARG A 40 9.82 -11.19 5.67
N VAL A 41 8.64 -10.76 5.26
CA VAL A 41 8.11 -9.45 5.69
C VAL A 41 6.59 -9.46 5.63
N VAL A 42 5.97 -8.70 6.54
CA VAL A 42 4.54 -8.36 6.49
C VAL A 42 4.40 -6.85 6.54
N VAL A 43 3.79 -6.29 5.51
CA VAL A 43 3.64 -4.84 5.31
C VAL A 43 2.17 -4.49 5.05
N ASP A 44 1.64 -3.53 5.79
CA ASP A 44 0.32 -2.97 5.53
C ASP A 44 0.42 -1.81 4.55
N GLY A 45 -0.49 -1.77 3.59
CA GLY A 45 -0.46 -0.74 2.56
C GLY A 45 -1.70 -0.74 1.67
N GLU A 46 -1.53 -0.18 0.48
CA GLU A 46 -2.58 -0.04 -0.53
C GLU A 46 -2.12 -0.59 -1.87
N ILE A 47 -2.99 -1.35 -2.53
CA ILE A 47 -2.84 -1.68 -3.94
C ILE A 47 -3.52 -0.56 -4.74
N VAL A 48 -2.79 0.02 -5.68
CA VAL A 48 -3.26 1.12 -6.52
C VAL A 48 -2.95 0.82 -7.98
N VAL A 49 -3.71 1.44 -8.89
CA VAL A 49 -3.40 1.43 -10.33
C VAL A 49 -3.12 2.87 -10.76
N PRO A 50 -1.86 3.25 -10.91
CA PRO A 50 -1.50 4.56 -11.43
C PRO A 50 -1.65 4.57 -12.95
N ARG A 51 -2.15 5.68 -13.48
CA ARG A 51 -2.23 5.91 -14.92
C ARG A 51 -1.77 7.33 -15.23
N GLU A 52 -1.15 7.49 -16.38
CA GLU A 52 -0.85 8.82 -16.89
C GLU A 52 -2.04 9.34 -17.69
N ILE A 53 -2.56 10.49 -17.26
CA ILE A 53 -3.67 11.19 -17.91
C ILE A 53 -3.23 12.64 -18.08
N ASP A 54 -3.19 13.12 -19.35
CA ASP A 54 -2.77 14.49 -19.68
C ASP A 54 -1.37 14.85 -19.13
N GLY A 55 -0.43 13.89 -19.16
CA GLY A 55 0.94 14.09 -18.71
C GLY A 55 1.11 14.08 -17.18
N ARG A 56 0.07 13.71 -16.44
CA ARG A 56 0.10 13.61 -14.97
C ARG A 56 -0.26 12.21 -14.52
N THR A 57 0.43 11.72 -13.49
CA THR A 57 0.10 10.45 -12.85
C THR A 57 -1.10 10.64 -11.93
N ARG A 58 -2.14 9.83 -12.14
CA ARG A 58 -3.34 9.78 -11.31
C ARG A 58 -3.65 8.34 -10.92
N LEU A 59 -4.25 8.15 -9.75
CA LEU A 59 -4.77 6.83 -9.36
C LEU A 59 -6.12 6.61 -10.03
N ASP A 60 -6.25 5.47 -10.70
CA ASP A 60 -7.47 5.10 -11.43
C ASP A 60 -8.23 4.03 -10.65
N TRP A 61 -9.25 4.46 -9.92
CA TRP A 61 -10.07 3.59 -9.08
C TRP A 61 -10.94 2.63 -9.89
N ASP A 62 -11.39 3.05 -11.05
CA ASP A 62 -12.21 2.20 -11.94
C ASP A 62 -11.36 1.07 -12.52
N ALA A 63 -10.17 1.39 -13.01
CA ALA A 63 -9.23 0.39 -13.51
C ALA A 63 -8.83 -0.60 -12.40
N LEU A 64 -8.64 -0.13 -11.17
CA LEU A 64 -8.35 -0.99 -10.03
C LEU A 64 -9.50 -1.97 -9.77
N SER A 65 -10.74 -1.47 -9.75
CA SER A 65 -11.93 -2.30 -9.51
C SER A 65 -12.13 -3.36 -10.61
N GLU A 66 -11.81 -3.04 -11.84
CA GLU A 66 -11.89 -3.97 -12.97
C GLU A 66 -10.89 -5.13 -12.86
N ARG A 67 -9.83 -5.00 -12.04
CA ARG A 67 -8.83 -6.04 -11.86
C ARG A 67 -9.40 -7.29 -11.15
N ILE A 68 -10.45 -7.16 -10.39
CA ILE A 68 -11.10 -8.29 -9.71
C ILE A 68 -12.04 -8.98 -10.69
N HIS A 69 -11.55 -10.01 -11.36
CA HIS A 69 -12.29 -10.72 -12.40
C HIS A 69 -12.07 -12.23 -12.28
N PRO A 70 -13.11 -13.05 -12.49
CA PRO A 70 -12.99 -14.50 -12.33
C PRO A 70 -12.22 -15.21 -13.46
N ALA A 71 -12.12 -14.60 -14.65
CA ALA A 71 -11.45 -15.22 -15.80
C ALA A 71 -9.94 -14.90 -15.80
N ASP A 72 -9.12 -15.95 -15.78
CA ASP A 72 -7.65 -15.80 -15.76
C ASP A 72 -7.10 -15.06 -16.99
N SER A 73 -7.70 -15.29 -18.17
CA SER A 73 -7.29 -14.59 -19.40
C SER A 73 -7.47 -13.07 -19.27
N ARG A 74 -8.54 -12.62 -18.63
CA ARG A 74 -8.79 -11.21 -18.40
C ARG A 74 -7.84 -10.65 -17.35
N VAL A 75 -7.55 -11.40 -16.29
CA VAL A 75 -6.58 -11.03 -15.26
C VAL A 75 -5.20 -10.80 -15.89
N GLN A 76 -4.75 -11.71 -16.76
CA GLN A 76 -3.45 -11.58 -17.43
C GLN A 76 -3.42 -10.36 -18.37
N MET A 77 -4.48 -10.14 -19.13
CA MET A 77 -4.57 -8.99 -20.03
C MET A 77 -4.53 -7.67 -19.26
N LEU A 78 -5.26 -7.57 -18.14
CA LEU A 78 -5.29 -6.36 -17.32
C LEU A 78 -3.98 -6.16 -16.55
N ALA A 79 -3.26 -7.22 -16.19
CA ALA A 79 -1.93 -7.11 -15.59
C ALA A 79 -0.94 -6.38 -16.50
N GLU A 80 -1.07 -6.54 -17.81
CA GLU A 80 -0.25 -5.82 -18.80
C GLU A 80 -0.80 -4.42 -19.10
N LYS A 81 -2.11 -4.29 -19.22
CA LYS A 81 -2.76 -3.03 -19.63
C LYS A 81 -2.84 -2.00 -18.52
N THR A 82 -3.19 -2.44 -17.32
CA THR A 82 -3.37 -1.59 -16.14
C THR A 82 -2.62 -2.16 -14.94
N PRO A 83 -1.26 -2.17 -14.99
CA PRO A 83 -0.47 -2.77 -13.93
C PRO A 83 -0.64 -2.01 -12.61
N SER A 84 -0.66 -2.76 -11.52
CA SER A 84 -0.81 -2.24 -10.17
C SER A 84 0.52 -1.91 -9.52
N MET A 85 0.46 -1.13 -8.47
CA MET A 85 1.55 -0.86 -7.53
C MET A 85 1.09 -1.13 -6.11
N PHE A 86 2.05 -1.39 -5.24
CA PHE A 86 1.82 -1.45 -3.80
C PHE A 86 2.52 -0.27 -3.13
N VAL A 87 1.76 0.44 -2.29
CA VAL A 87 2.29 1.56 -1.50
C VAL A 87 2.20 1.19 -0.04
N GLY A 88 3.33 0.84 0.56
CA GLY A 88 3.43 0.44 1.96
C GLY A 88 3.44 1.64 2.90
N PHE A 89 2.77 1.50 4.06
CA PHE A 89 2.75 2.56 5.06
C PHE A 89 3.04 2.08 6.48
N ASP A 90 3.00 0.78 6.74
CA ASP A 90 3.29 0.24 8.07
C ASP A 90 3.97 -1.13 7.98
N LEU A 91 4.93 -1.39 8.86
CA LEU A 91 5.61 -2.67 8.96
C LEU A 91 5.11 -3.44 10.17
N LEU A 92 4.70 -4.69 9.97
CA LEU A 92 4.20 -5.54 11.03
C LEU A 92 5.23 -6.56 11.50
N THR A 93 5.88 -7.25 10.57
CA THR A 93 6.96 -8.21 10.89
C THR A 93 8.10 -8.13 9.88
N HIS A 94 9.30 -8.50 10.33
CA HIS A 94 10.46 -8.66 9.46
C HIS A 94 11.38 -9.75 10.01
N SER A 95 11.72 -10.72 9.15
CA SER A 95 12.64 -11.83 9.49
C SER A 95 12.29 -12.54 10.79
N GLY A 96 11.00 -12.75 11.04
CA GLY A 96 10.48 -13.42 12.23
C GLY A 96 10.31 -12.53 13.46
N THR A 97 10.70 -11.26 13.40
CA THR A 97 10.50 -10.30 14.50
C THR A 97 9.17 -9.57 14.32
N ASP A 98 8.35 -9.55 15.37
CA ASP A 98 7.07 -8.84 15.41
C ASP A 98 7.29 -7.40 15.87
N PHE A 99 6.82 -6.44 15.08
CA PHE A 99 6.89 -5.01 15.36
C PHE A 99 5.53 -4.40 15.75
N MET A 100 4.47 -5.20 15.86
CA MET A 100 3.13 -4.67 16.09
C MET A 100 3.00 -3.96 17.43
N ASN A 101 3.75 -4.38 18.45
CA ASN A 101 3.77 -3.74 19.77
C ASN A 101 4.79 -2.62 19.90
N GLU A 102 5.58 -2.37 18.86
CA GLU A 102 6.49 -1.24 18.82
C GLU A 102 5.75 0.05 18.45
N PRO A 103 6.22 1.22 18.90
CA PRO A 103 5.60 2.49 18.52
C PRO A 103 5.70 2.73 17.00
N PHE A 104 4.77 3.49 16.44
CA PHE A 104 4.73 3.77 15.00
C PHE A 104 6.06 4.32 14.47
N ALA A 105 6.71 5.21 15.23
CA ALA A 105 8.01 5.76 14.84
C ALA A 105 9.05 4.66 14.59
N ALA A 106 9.10 3.63 15.43
CA ALA A 106 10.01 2.49 15.26
C ALA A 106 9.61 1.63 14.06
N ARG A 107 8.32 1.35 13.87
CA ARG A 107 7.83 0.60 12.72
C ARG A 107 8.14 1.33 11.42
N ARG A 108 7.95 2.65 11.38
CA ARG A 108 8.24 3.48 10.22
C ARG A 108 9.73 3.48 9.88
N ALA A 109 10.59 3.63 10.89
CA ALA A 109 12.04 3.58 10.72
C ALA A 109 12.48 2.23 10.12
N LYS A 110 11.92 1.13 10.63
CA LYS A 110 12.23 -0.21 10.11
C LYS A 110 11.71 -0.40 8.69
N LEU A 111 10.52 0.11 8.38
CA LEU A 111 9.97 0.07 7.02
C LEU A 111 10.90 0.75 6.02
N LEU A 112 11.41 1.93 6.35
CA LEU A 112 12.35 2.68 5.51
C LEU A 112 13.69 1.95 5.35
N GLU A 113 14.12 1.21 6.37
CA GLU A 113 15.35 0.43 6.32
C GLU A 113 15.24 -0.78 5.38
N VAL A 114 14.13 -1.54 5.47
CA VAL A 114 14.00 -2.84 4.80
C VAL A 114 13.31 -2.75 3.44
N MET A 115 12.54 -1.72 3.19
CA MET A 115 11.82 -1.51 1.93
C MET A 115 12.40 -0.29 1.22
N VAL A 116 13.33 -0.55 0.29
CA VAL A 116 14.12 0.52 -0.36
C VAL A 116 13.41 1.18 -1.54
N GLY A 117 12.18 0.73 -1.84
CA GLY A 117 11.45 1.19 -3.02
C GLY A 117 11.94 0.53 -4.31
N GLY A 118 11.07 0.45 -5.28
CA GLY A 118 11.35 -0.12 -6.59
C GLY A 118 10.31 0.34 -7.61
N ASP A 119 10.20 -0.39 -8.72
CA ASP A 119 9.30 -0.01 -9.80
C ASP A 119 7.83 -0.13 -9.41
N ARG A 120 7.47 -1.13 -8.59
CA ARG A 120 6.09 -1.45 -8.25
C ARG A 120 5.76 -1.35 -6.77
N CYS A 121 6.77 -1.34 -5.91
CA CYS A 121 6.59 -1.26 -4.47
C CYS A 121 7.22 0.03 -3.96
N GLN A 122 6.39 0.91 -3.41
CA GLN A 122 6.80 2.21 -2.90
C GLN A 122 6.36 2.38 -1.46
N ILE A 123 6.93 3.35 -0.77
CA ILE A 123 6.56 3.72 0.59
C ILE A 123 5.85 5.08 0.55
N THR A 124 4.77 5.21 1.33
CA THR A 124 4.07 6.50 1.44
C THR A 124 4.99 7.57 2.01
N SER A 125 4.84 8.79 1.53
CA SER A 125 5.46 9.96 2.15
C SER A 125 4.79 10.27 3.48
N THR A 126 5.58 10.73 4.45
CA THR A 126 5.08 11.21 5.75
C THR A 126 5.70 12.55 6.09
N THR A 127 5.01 13.30 6.94
CA THR A 127 5.51 14.57 7.48
C THR A 127 4.98 14.75 8.90
N ASP A 128 5.74 15.44 9.74
CA ASP A 128 5.30 15.92 11.06
C ASP A 128 4.96 17.43 11.03
N ASP A 129 5.14 18.07 9.88
CA ASP A 129 4.83 19.48 9.68
C ASP A 129 3.38 19.67 9.22
N THR A 130 2.59 20.40 10.03
CA THR A 130 1.18 20.64 9.77
C THR A 130 0.94 21.39 8.46
N ALA A 131 1.77 22.38 8.13
CA ALA A 131 1.63 23.14 6.89
C ALA A 131 1.86 22.26 5.65
N THR A 132 2.86 21.38 5.71
CA THR A 132 3.15 20.41 4.66
C THR A 132 1.98 19.42 4.50
N ALA A 133 1.42 18.92 5.61
CA ALA A 133 0.27 18.01 5.57
C ALA A 133 -0.97 18.70 4.95
N GLN A 134 -1.22 19.97 5.26
CA GLN A 134 -2.31 20.74 4.67
C GLN A 134 -2.11 20.95 3.16
N ASP A 135 -0.88 21.23 2.74
CA ASP A 135 -0.53 21.36 1.32
C ASP A 135 -0.78 20.04 0.56
N TRP A 136 -0.34 18.92 1.14
CA TRP A 136 -0.60 17.60 0.56
C TRP A 136 -2.10 17.29 0.48
N PHE A 137 -2.85 17.62 1.51
CA PHE A 137 -4.29 17.40 1.54
C PHE A 137 -4.99 18.10 0.35
N GLN A 138 -4.60 19.34 0.06
CA GLN A 138 -5.18 20.09 -1.06
C GLN A 138 -4.67 19.61 -2.42
N ARG A 139 -3.36 19.37 -2.53
CA ARG A 139 -2.70 19.05 -3.79
C ARG A 139 -3.03 17.66 -4.31
N PHE A 140 -3.11 16.68 -3.42
CA PHE A 140 -3.28 15.28 -3.80
C PHE A 140 -4.72 14.89 -4.13
N GLU A 141 -5.69 15.75 -3.87
CA GLU A 141 -7.06 15.55 -4.33
C GLU A 141 -7.12 15.34 -5.84
N GLY A 142 -6.41 16.16 -6.60
CA GLY A 142 -6.32 16.06 -8.06
C GLY A 142 -5.62 14.79 -8.56
N ALA A 143 -4.83 14.11 -7.71
CA ALA A 143 -4.16 12.85 -8.03
C ALA A 143 -5.01 11.60 -7.72
N GLY A 144 -6.25 11.77 -7.26
CA GLY A 144 -7.14 10.66 -6.93
C GLY A 144 -7.00 10.15 -5.50
N LEU A 145 -6.32 10.88 -4.63
CA LEU A 145 -6.18 10.52 -3.22
C LEU A 145 -7.33 11.10 -2.39
N ASP A 146 -7.84 10.30 -1.45
CA ASP A 146 -8.99 10.65 -0.61
C ASP A 146 -8.66 11.69 0.47
N GLY A 147 -7.41 11.76 0.90
CA GLY A 147 -6.99 12.63 1.99
C GLY A 147 -5.69 12.17 2.64
N VAL A 148 -5.54 12.50 3.90
CA VAL A 148 -4.35 12.16 4.70
C VAL A 148 -4.75 11.40 5.96
N ILE A 149 -3.80 10.64 6.52
CA ILE A 149 -3.99 9.90 7.77
C ILE A 149 -3.01 10.46 8.80
N ALA A 150 -3.54 10.90 9.95
CA ALA A 150 -2.74 11.33 11.08
C ALA A 150 -2.57 10.15 12.06
N LYS A 151 -1.32 9.85 12.40
CA LYS A 151 -0.96 8.78 13.34
C LYS A 151 -0.10 9.33 14.47
N LYS A 152 -0.34 8.86 15.68
CA LYS A 152 0.55 9.16 16.80
C LYS A 152 1.85 8.37 16.67
N LEU A 153 2.98 9.04 16.85
CA LEU A 153 4.30 8.42 16.74
C LEU A 153 4.54 7.30 17.75
N ASP A 154 3.89 7.36 18.91
CA ASP A 154 3.98 6.36 19.99
C ASP A 154 2.90 5.28 19.93
N SER A 155 1.99 5.32 18.95
CA SER A 155 0.91 4.33 18.85
C SER A 155 1.44 2.97 18.40
N VAL A 156 0.87 1.91 18.98
CA VAL A 156 1.12 0.53 18.55
C VAL A 156 0.16 0.16 17.42
N TYR A 157 0.47 -0.91 16.69
CA TYR A 157 -0.42 -1.42 15.63
C TYR A 157 -1.52 -2.26 16.27
N LEU A 158 -2.76 -1.78 16.15
CA LEU A 158 -3.95 -2.46 16.69
C LEU A 158 -4.86 -2.87 15.52
N PRO A 159 -4.92 -4.17 15.20
CA PRO A 159 -5.84 -4.67 14.18
C PRO A 159 -7.29 -4.34 14.51
N ASN A 160 -8.06 -3.89 13.53
CA ASN A 160 -9.48 -3.59 13.66
C ASN A 160 -9.84 -2.45 14.65
N LYS A 161 -8.86 -1.67 15.10
CA LYS A 161 -9.09 -0.47 15.92
C LYS A 161 -8.68 0.79 15.20
N ARG A 162 -9.42 1.86 15.46
CA ARG A 162 -9.13 3.19 14.89
C ARG A 162 -8.26 3.98 15.87
N GLU A 163 -6.95 3.77 15.79
CA GLU A 163 -5.98 4.57 16.55
C GLU A 163 -5.42 5.74 15.71
N MET A 164 -5.95 5.92 14.52
CA MET A 164 -5.54 6.97 13.58
C MET A 164 -6.74 7.82 13.17
N VAL A 165 -6.47 9.05 12.76
CA VAL A 165 -7.50 9.96 12.25
C VAL A 165 -7.35 10.10 10.74
N LYS A 166 -8.40 9.76 10.01
CA LYS A 166 -8.47 9.94 8.55
C LYS A 166 -9.17 11.26 8.24
N ILE A 167 -8.46 12.16 7.56
CA ILE A 167 -8.96 13.44 7.10
C ILE A 167 -9.23 13.32 5.61
N LYS A 168 -10.50 13.29 5.22
CA LYS A 168 -10.94 13.09 3.84
C LYS A 168 -11.45 14.37 3.23
N HIS A 169 -11.31 14.46 1.90
CA HIS A 169 -12.03 15.48 1.14
C HIS A 169 -13.54 15.22 1.19
N ALA A 170 -14.30 16.29 1.21
CA ALA A 170 -15.77 16.23 1.08
C ALA A 170 -16.12 15.73 -0.33
N ARG A 171 -17.10 14.84 -0.40
CA ARG A 171 -17.66 14.35 -1.67
C ARG A 171 -18.90 15.14 -2.05
#